data_8cfd89735d4df20c6338f2743749ce22
#
_entry.id   8cfd89735d4df20c6338f2743749ce22
#
_cell.length_a   1.000
_cell.length_b   1.000
_cell.length_c   1.000
_cell.angle_alpha   90.00
_cell.angle_beta   90.00
_cell.angle_gamma   90.00
#
_symmetry.space_group_name_H-M   'P 1'
#
loop_
_entity.id
_entity.type
_entity.pdbx_description
1 polymer ?
#
loop_
_entity_poly.entity_id
_entity_poly.type
_entity_poly.pdbx_seq_one_letter_code
_entity_poly.pdbx_strand_id
1 'polypeptide(L)'
;MTSPGASPPDVGVVIVAAGAGARAGPGEPKQIRPILGVPMLLRALRPFTSHPDIGHVVVALPAGFATRPPDWLAKLVGERLALVAGGATRAHSVRAGLRALPEHVGTVLIHDGARPFVTRDTIDGVLDKARSGVGAVAAIPLSDTVKEVVEHGRITRTVARERLWRAQTPQGFPRAMIERAYGGLESDATPTDDAELCERAGLPVEVVPDSPYNLKVTTADDFRIAEALARELR
;
A
#
# COMPACT_ATOMS: atom_id res chain seq x y z
N MET A 1 -26.24 24.12 -8.43
CA MET A 1 -27.00 23.86 -7.19
C MET A 1 -26.40 22.60 -6.56
N THR A 2 -25.50 22.76 -5.60
CA THR A 2 -24.92 21.66 -4.82
C THR A 2 -25.98 21.17 -3.86
N SER A 3 -26.30 19.88 -3.89
CA SER A 3 -27.20 19.23 -2.93
C SER A 3 -26.65 19.45 -1.50
N PRO A 4 -27.43 19.98 -0.58
CA PRO A 4 -27.01 20.10 0.80
C PRO A 4 -27.06 18.72 1.46
N GLY A 5 -25.95 18.19 1.95
CA GLY A 5 -25.96 17.11 2.93
C GLY A 5 -25.07 15.89 2.72
N ALA A 6 -24.21 15.81 1.72
CA ALA A 6 -23.20 14.75 1.71
C ALA A 6 -22.03 15.16 2.61
N SER A 7 -21.82 14.43 3.71
CA SER A 7 -20.60 14.57 4.49
C SER A 7 -19.39 14.37 3.57
N PRO A 8 -18.28 15.10 3.79
CA PRO A 8 -17.07 14.90 3.00
C PRO A 8 -16.61 13.43 3.11
N PRO A 9 -16.03 12.87 2.03
CA PRO A 9 -15.53 11.49 2.08
C PRO A 9 -14.56 11.31 3.24
N ASP A 10 -14.84 10.37 4.13
CA ASP A 10 -14.10 10.11 5.37
C ASP A 10 -12.95 9.12 5.21
N VAL A 11 -12.65 8.74 3.98
CA VAL A 11 -11.58 7.78 3.66
C VAL A 11 -10.32 8.51 3.21
N GLY A 12 -9.21 8.18 3.87
CA GLY A 12 -7.86 8.61 3.49
C GLY A 12 -6.99 7.44 3.05
N VAL A 13 -6.06 7.71 2.16
CA VAL A 13 -5.11 6.70 1.65
C VAL A 13 -3.68 7.19 1.83
N VAL A 14 -2.82 6.32 2.35
CA VAL A 14 -1.37 6.54 2.39
C VAL A 14 -0.71 5.63 1.35
N ILE A 15 -0.11 6.22 0.32
CA ILE A 15 0.66 5.48 -0.68
C ILE A 15 2.15 5.54 -0.31
N VAL A 16 2.74 4.39 -0.01
CA VAL A 16 4.15 4.30 0.40
C VAL A 16 5.03 4.11 -0.81
N ALA A 17 5.81 5.13 -1.13
CA ALA A 17 6.69 5.16 -2.30
C ALA A 17 8.09 5.72 -2.00
N ALA A 18 8.51 5.77 -0.72
CA ALA A 18 9.79 6.35 -0.29
C ALA A 18 11.00 5.39 -0.41
N GLY A 19 10.79 4.11 -0.72
CA GLY A 19 11.87 3.14 -0.80
C GLY A 19 12.88 3.44 -1.91
N ALA A 20 14.16 3.26 -1.64
CA ALA A 20 15.26 3.53 -2.59
C ALA A 20 15.25 2.67 -3.86
N GLY A 21 14.52 1.54 -3.86
CA GLY A 21 14.36 0.69 -5.04
C GLY A 21 15.63 -0.04 -5.50
N ALA A 22 16.64 -0.21 -4.65
CA ALA A 22 17.95 -0.77 -4.99
C ALA A 22 17.88 -2.11 -5.78
N ARG A 23 16.90 -2.95 -5.50
CA ARG A 23 16.68 -4.24 -6.18
C ARG A 23 16.15 -4.13 -7.62
N ALA A 24 15.66 -2.96 -8.02
CA ALA A 24 15.17 -2.73 -9.38
C ALA A 24 16.28 -2.37 -10.39
N GLY A 25 17.53 -2.35 -9.93
CA GLY A 25 18.70 -1.99 -10.74
C GLY A 25 19.02 -0.49 -10.74
N PRO A 26 20.14 -0.09 -11.37
CA PRO A 26 20.57 1.30 -11.46
C PRO A 26 19.61 2.15 -12.31
N GLY A 27 19.63 3.45 -12.11
CA GLY A 27 18.85 4.44 -12.87
C GLY A 27 17.86 5.20 -12.01
N GLU A 28 16.77 5.67 -12.63
CA GLU A 28 15.72 6.40 -11.92
C GLU A 28 15.06 5.58 -10.81
N PRO A 29 14.61 6.23 -9.74
CA PRO A 29 13.85 5.57 -8.68
C PRO A 29 12.70 4.73 -9.26
N LYS A 30 12.57 3.48 -8.82
CA LYS A 30 11.65 2.52 -9.42
C LYS A 30 10.20 3.02 -9.49
N GLN A 31 9.80 3.88 -8.57
CA GLN A 31 8.43 4.40 -8.46
C GLN A 31 8.03 5.26 -9.66
N ILE A 32 9.01 5.95 -10.27
CA ILE A 32 8.76 6.81 -11.44
C ILE A 32 9.07 6.11 -12.77
N ARG A 33 9.69 4.93 -12.73
CA ARG A 33 9.95 4.14 -13.95
C ARG A 33 8.63 3.76 -14.63
N PRO A 34 8.55 3.90 -15.96
CA PRO A 34 7.31 3.61 -16.68
C PRO A 34 7.06 2.09 -16.85
N ILE A 35 5.80 1.72 -16.79
CA ILE A 35 5.26 0.44 -17.26
C ILE A 35 4.40 0.78 -18.48
N LEU A 36 4.83 0.39 -19.68
CA LEU A 36 4.22 0.80 -20.95
C LEU A 36 3.95 2.32 -21.03
N GLY A 37 4.97 3.11 -20.81
CA GLY A 37 4.90 4.57 -20.93
C GLY A 37 4.16 5.31 -19.79
N VAL A 38 3.58 4.60 -18.81
CA VAL A 38 2.89 5.20 -17.66
C VAL A 38 3.72 4.96 -16.40
N PRO A 39 4.11 5.99 -15.63
CA PRO A 39 4.86 5.82 -14.39
C PRO A 39 4.18 4.81 -13.45
N MET A 40 4.94 3.89 -12.85
CA MET A 40 4.41 2.86 -11.97
C MET A 40 3.58 3.45 -10.82
N LEU A 41 4.08 4.51 -10.19
CA LEU A 41 3.35 5.19 -9.11
C LEU A 41 2.03 5.79 -9.61
N LEU A 42 1.97 6.33 -10.83
CA LEU A 42 0.73 6.87 -11.38
C LEU A 42 -0.32 5.76 -11.57
N ARG A 43 0.11 4.55 -11.98
CA ARG A 43 -0.78 3.40 -12.07
C ARG A 43 -1.32 3.00 -10.69
N ALA A 44 -0.44 2.97 -9.67
CA ALA A 44 -0.83 2.66 -8.29
C ALA A 44 -1.77 3.72 -7.68
N LEU A 45 -1.63 4.99 -8.08
CA LEU A 45 -2.47 6.09 -7.58
C LEU A 45 -3.88 6.12 -8.16
N ARG A 46 -4.01 5.85 -9.48
CA ARG A 46 -5.27 6.02 -10.22
C ARG A 46 -6.48 5.34 -9.59
N PRO A 47 -6.43 4.08 -9.14
CA PRO A 47 -7.59 3.41 -8.53
C PRO A 47 -8.11 4.15 -7.29
N PHE A 48 -7.23 4.76 -6.51
CA PHE A 48 -7.58 5.49 -5.30
C PHE A 48 -8.06 6.91 -5.60
N THR A 49 -7.38 7.63 -6.50
CA THR A 49 -7.76 9.02 -6.82
C THR A 49 -9.07 9.11 -7.60
N SER A 50 -9.48 8.03 -8.30
CA SER A 50 -10.76 7.94 -9.01
C SER A 50 -11.88 7.32 -8.17
N HIS A 51 -11.61 6.85 -6.96
CA HIS A 51 -12.60 6.23 -6.11
C HIS A 51 -13.52 7.29 -5.46
N PRO A 52 -14.86 7.13 -5.53
CA PRO A 52 -15.79 8.14 -5.02
C PRO A 52 -15.73 8.34 -3.50
N ASP A 53 -15.46 7.26 -2.74
CA ASP A 53 -15.43 7.28 -1.29
C ASP A 53 -14.10 7.80 -0.72
N ILE A 54 -13.05 7.89 -1.54
CA ILE A 54 -11.73 8.33 -1.09
C ILE A 54 -11.62 9.84 -1.25
N GLY A 55 -11.55 10.55 -0.13
CA GLY A 55 -11.44 12.00 -0.07
C GLY A 55 -10.01 12.50 -0.18
N HIS A 56 -9.07 11.77 0.42
CA HIS A 56 -7.69 12.23 0.56
C HIS A 56 -6.67 11.13 0.24
N VAL A 57 -5.65 11.48 -0.52
CA VAL A 57 -4.51 10.60 -0.83
C VAL A 57 -3.22 11.31 -0.43
N VAL A 58 -2.42 10.68 0.41
CA VAL A 58 -1.09 11.17 0.79
C VAL A 58 -0.04 10.21 0.23
N VAL A 59 0.90 10.74 -0.52
CA VAL A 59 2.01 9.96 -1.11
C VAL A 59 3.29 10.25 -0.34
N ALA A 60 3.83 9.22 0.32
CA ALA A 60 5.12 9.30 1.00
C ALA A 60 6.23 8.96 0.00
N LEU A 61 7.10 9.93 -0.29
CA LEU A 61 8.18 9.89 -1.28
C LEU A 61 9.56 10.08 -0.64
N PRO A 62 10.67 9.72 -1.33
CA PRO A 62 11.99 10.20 -0.93
C PRO A 62 11.98 11.74 -0.83
N ALA A 63 12.68 12.31 0.15
CA ALA A 63 12.61 13.75 0.48
C ALA A 63 12.82 14.65 -0.75
N GLY A 64 13.79 14.33 -1.62
CA GLY A 64 14.03 15.08 -2.85
C GLY A 64 12.85 15.09 -3.81
N PHE A 65 12.10 14.00 -3.92
CA PHE A 65 10.90 13.92 -4.77
C PHE A 65 9.65 14.50 -4.10
N ALA A 66 9.59 14.52 -2.78
CA ALA A 66 8.52 15.21 -2.07
C ALA A 66 8.63 16.73 -2.25
N THR A 67 9.87 17.26 -2.31
CA THR A 67 10.14 18.72 -2.47
C THR A 67 10.09 19.15 -3.93
N ARG A 68 10.57 18.29 -4.84
CA ARG A 68 10.60 18.56 -6.30
C ARG A 68 10.06 17.34 -7.04
N PRO A 69 8.74 17.16 -7.04
CA PRO A 69 8.11 16.03 -7.73
C PRO A 69 8.25 16.17 -9.25
N PRO A 70 8.22 15.05 -10.00
CA PRO A 70 8.09 15.11 -11.45
C PRO A 70 6.84 15.90 -11.87
N ASP A 71 6.88 16.59 -13.00
CA ASP A 71 5.80 17.47 -13.48
C ASP A 71 4.42 16.79 -13.50
N TRP A 72 4.37 15.51 -13.92
CA TRP A 72 3.13 14.76 -13.97
C TRP A 72 2.52 14.54 -12.58
N LEU A 73 3.36 14.41 -11.54
CA LEU A 73 2.90 14.24 -10.15
C LEU A 73 2.56 15.59 -9.52
N ALA A 74 3.36 16.63 -9.81
CA ALA A 74 3.08 18.00 -9.36
C ALA A 74 1.70 18.49 -9.80
N LYS A 75 1.27 18.14 -11.03
CA LYS A 75 -0.06 18.48 -11.57
C LYS A 75 -1.23 17.78 -10.86
N LEU A 76 -0.98 16.72 -10.12
CA LEU A 76 -2.00 15.98 -9.36
C LEU A 76 -2.15 16.51 -7.93
N VAL A 77 -1.15 17.25 -7.43
CA VAL A 77 -1.18 17.85 -6.08
C VAL A 77 -2.28 18.90 -5.99
N GLY A 78 -3.08 18.82 -4.92
CA GLY A 78 -4.20 19.72 -4.70
C GLY A 78 -4.95 19.32 -3.43
N GLU A 79 -6.20 19.70 -3.30
CA GLU A 79 -7.02 19.44 -2.11
C GLU A 79 -7.13 17.97 -1.74
N ARG A 80 -7.15 17.08 -2.75
CA ARG A 80 -7.31 15.62 -2.56
C ARG A 80 -6.01 14.83 -2.57
N LEU A 81 -4.89 15.39 -3.02
CA LEU A 81 -3.61 14.70 -3.08
C LEU A 81 -2.49 15.57 -2.52
N ALA A 82 -1.83 15.06 -1.49
CA ALA A 82 -0.68 15.68 -0.86
C ALA A 82 0.58 14.79 -0.97
N LEU A 83 1.74 15.41 -0.96
CA LEU A 83 3.04 14.73 -0.94
C LEU A 83 3.72 14.99 0.40
N VAL A 84 4.34 13.94 0.95
CA VAL A 84 5.14 14.05 2.18
C VAL A 84 6.49 13.36 2.00
N ALA A 85 7.49 13.82 2.72
CA ALA A 85 8.75 13.09 2.82
C ALA A 85 8.52 11.82 3.66
N GLY A 86 8.87 10.68 3.09
CA GLY A 86 8.92 9.41 3.81
C GLY A 86 10.11 9.35 4.76
N GLY A 87 10.07 8.39 5.68
CA GLY A 87 11.13 8.18 6.66
C GLY A 87 12.12 7.08 6.28
N ALA A 88 13.02 6.75 7.21
CA ALA A 88 14.08 5.75 7.01
C ALA A 88 13.54 4.33 6.76
N THR A 89 12.36 4.00 7.28
CA THR A 89 11.72 2.70 7.09
C THR A 89 10.32 2.87 6.44
N ARG A 90 9.73 1.73 6.02
CA ARG A 90 8.35 1.72 5.53
C ARG A 90 7.38 2.25 6.59
N ALA A 91 7.53 1.79 7.83
CA ALA A 91 6.69 2.22 8.95
C ALA A 91 6.80 3.73 9.23
N HIS A 92 8.01 4.30 9.18
CA HIS A 92 8.19 5.75 9.32
C HIS A 92 7.50 6.53 8.18
N SER A 93 7.51 5.98 6.96
CA SER A 93 6.83 6.59 5.80
C SER A 93 5.31 6.55 5.96
N VAL A 94 4.76 5.44 6.46
CA VAL A 94 3.34 5.34 6.79
C VAL A 94 2.97 6.34 7.87
N ARG A 95 3.75 6.42 8.96
CA ARG A 95 3.48 7.37 10.06
C ARG A 95 3.51 8.83 9.60
N ALA A 96 4.41 9.17 8.67
CA ALA A 96 4.41 10.50 8.07
C ALA A 96 3.13 10.75 7.24
N GLY A 97 2.68 9.77 6.48
CA GLY A 97 1.44 9.82 5.73
C GLY A 97 0.20 9.96 6.62
N LEU A 98 0.10 9.16 7.69
CA LEU A 98 -1.01 9.22 8.65
C LEU A 98 -1.17 10.60 9.28
N ARG A 99 -0.04 11.24 9.64
CA ARG A 99 -0.03 12.59 10.23
C ARG A 99 -0.48 13.68 9.25
N ALA A 100 -0.35 13.45 7.96
CA ALA A 100 -0.73 14.39 6.92
C ALA A 100 -2.19 14.24 6.46
N LEU A 101 -2.88 13.18 6.87
CA LEU A 101 -4.29 13.02 6.60
C LEU A 101 -5.12 13.98 7.46
N PRO A 102 -6.18 14.61 6.91
CA PRO A 102 -7.08 15.46 7.67
C PRO A 102 -7.72 14.75 8.87
N GLU A 103 -8.03 15.49 9.93
CA GLU A 103 -8.57 14.93 11.18
C GLU A 103 -9.92 14.22 11.01
N HIS A 104 -10.77 14.68 10.08
CA HIS A 104 -12.08 14.08 9.82
C HIS A 104 -12.02 12.70 9.12
N VAL A 105 -10.84 12.28 8.62
CA VAL A 105 -10.67 10.95 8.04
C VAL A 105 -10.83 9.89 9.13
N GLY A 106 -11.84 9.06 9.02
CA GLY A 106 -12.16 7.99 9.97
C GLY A 106 -11.65 6.61 9.56
N THR A 107 -11.46 6.38 8.25
CA THR A 107 -10.96 5.13 7.68
C THR A 107 -9.70 5.36 6.86
N VAL A 108 -8.68 4.56 7.08
CA VAL A 108 -7.37 4.71 6.41
C VAL A 108 -7.04 3.44 5.62
N LEU A 109 -6.65 3.61 4.36
CA LEU A 109 -6.03 2.59 3.54
C LEU A 109 -4.53 2.88 3.41
N ILE A 110 -3.70 1.83 3.49
CA ILE A 110 -2.25 1.93 3.28
C ILE A 110 -1.90 1.04 2.10
N HIS A 111 -1.24 1.62 1.09
CA HIS A 111 -0.92 0.90 -0.15
C HIS A 111 0.53 1.11 -0.59
N ASP A 112 1.15 0.04 -1.07
CA ASP A 112 2.48 0.09 -1.64
C ASP A 112 2.45 0.72 -3.04
N GLY A 113 3.12 1.84 -3.27
CA GLY A 113 3.26 2.48 -4.58
C GLY A 113 3.98 1.63 -5.64
N ALA A 114 4.41 0.42 -5.25
CA ALA A 114 4.99 -0.60 -6.12
C ALA A 114 3.99 -1.69 -6.54
N ARG A 115 2.69 -1.54 -6.27
CA ARG A 115 1.61 -2.44 -6.72
C ARG A 115 0.68 -1.70 -7.69
N PRO A 116 1.01 -1.68 -8.99
CA PRO A 116 0.31 -0.85 -9.97
C PRO A 116 -1.01 -1.43 -10.50
N PHE A 117 -1.45 -2.60 -10.01
CA PHE A 117 -2.59 -3.33 -10.56
C PHE A 117 -3.66 -3.71 -9.53
N VAL A 118 -3.74 -2.95 -8.43
CA VAL A 118 -4.83 -3.12 -7.48
C VAL A 118 -6.18 -2.84 -8.17
N THR A 119 -7.16 -3.71 -7.93
CA THR A 119 -8.50 -3.58 -8.51
C THR A 119 -9.42 -2.76 -7.61
N ARG A 120 -10.49 -2.25 -8.17
CA ARG A 120 -11.53 -1.58 -7.42
C ARG A 120 -12.18 -2.53 -6.40
N ASP A 121 -12.51 -3.74 -6.82
CA ASP A 121 -13.14 -4.75 -5.94
C ASP A 121 -12.28 -5.04 -4.71
N THR A 122 -10.95 -5.09 -4.87
CA THR A 122 -10.03 -5.24 -3.73
C THR A 122 -10.08 -4.03 -2.79
N ILE A 123 -10.13 -2.81 -3.35
CA ILE A 123 -10.24 -1.59 -2.55
C ILE A 123 -11.56 -1.58 -1.80
N ASP A 124 -12.68 -1.85 -2.48
CA ASP A 124 -14.02 -1.89 -1.90
C ASP A 124 -14.09 -2.92 -0.76
N GLY A 125 -13.61 -4.16 -0.99
CA GLY A 125 -13.63 -5.21 0.04
C GLY A 125 -12.80 -4.88 1.29
N VAL A 126 -11.63 -4.25 1.12
CA VAL A 126 -10.79 -3.80 2.24
C VAL A 126 -11.46 -2.63 2.97
N LEU A 127 -12.07 -1.72 2.23
CA LEU A 127 -12.77 -0.57 2.79
C LEU A 127 -13.99 -0.98 3.62
N ASP A 128 -14.80 -1.91 3.11
CA ASP A 128 -15.99 -2.42 3.80
C ASP A 128 -15.62 -3.05 5.15
N LYS A 129 -14.55 -3.86 5.18
CA LYS A 129 -14.03 -4.45 6.42
C LYS A 129 -13.54 -3.38 7.39
N ALA A 130 -12.74 -2.43 6.92
CA ALA A 130 -12.23 -1.34 7.75
C ALA A 130 -13.37 -0.49 8.36
N ARG A 131 -14.40 -0.19 7.58
CA ARG A 131 -15.60 0.52 8.04
C ARG A 131 -16.42 -0.27 9.06
N SER A 132 -16.36 -1.61 9.02
CA SER A 132 -17.01 -2.44 10.05
C SER A 132 -16.27 -2.48 11.40
N GLY A 133 -15.14 -1.77 11.52
CA GLY A 133 -14.36 -1.69 12.75
C GLY A 133 -13.24 -2.71 12.88
N VAL A 134 -12.96 -3.49 11.82
CA VAL A 134 -11.94 -4.55 11.79
C VAL A 134 -10.82 -4.16 10.81
N GLY A 135 -9.56 -4.40 11.18
CA GLY A 135 -8.45 -4.26 10.25
C GLY A 135 -8.58 -5.25 9.09
N ALA A 136 -8.15 -4.86 7.90
CA ALA A 136 -8.30 -5.67 6.69
C ALA A 136 -7.01 -5.70 5.88
N VAL A 137 -6.64 -6.86 5.36
CA VAL A 137 -5.45 -7.07 4.52
C VAL A 137 -5.85 -7.73 3.21
N ALA A 138 -5.60 -7.08 2.09
CA ALA A 138 -5.67 -7.75 0.80
C ALA A 138 -4.65 -8.88 0.76
N ALA A 139 -5.08 -10.09 0.45
CA ALA A 139 -4.20 -11.26 0.47
C ALA A 139 -4.64 -12.34 -0.51
N ILE A 140 -3.71 -13.21 -0.90
CA ILE A 140 -3.99 -14.40 -1.71
C ILE A 140 -3.55 -15.66 -0.99
N PRO A 141 -4.28 -16.78 -1.11
CA PRO A 141 -3.88 -18.05 -0.52
C PRO A 141 -2.55 -18.52 -1.14
N LEU A 142 -1.73 -19.17 -0.33
CA LEU A 142 -0.46 -19.70 -0.78
C LEU A 142 -0.66 -20.98 -1.57
N SER A 143 -0.35 -20.96 -2.87
CA SER A 143 -0.53 -22.08 -3.79
C SER A 143 0.65 -23.05 -3.82
N ASP A 144 1.88 -22.55 -3.63
CA ASP A 144 3.10 -23.34 -3.72
C ASP A 144 3.40 -24.14 -2.44
N THR A 145 4.14 -25.24 -2.59
CA THR A 145 4.64 -25.97 -1.43
C THR A 145 5.73 -25.16 -0.71
N VAL A 146 5.52 -24.89 0.58
CA VAL A 146 6.45 -24.12 1.42
C VAL A 146 7.37 -25.05 2.18
N LYS A 147 8.67 -24.77 2.09
CA LYS A 147 9.73 -25.47 2.84
C LYS A 147 10.33 -24.54 3.89
N GLU A 148 10.42 -25.01 5.10
CA GLU A 148 11.25 -24.37 6.11
C GLU A 148 12.68 -24.84 5.94
N VAL A 149 13.63 -23.91 5.94
CA VAL A 149 15.05 -24.19 5.74
C VAL A 149 15.88 -23.59 6.86
N VAL A 150 16.98 -24.25 7.21
CA VAL A 150 18.02 -23.74 8.10
C VAL A 150 19.24 -23.34 7.28
N GLU A 151 20.32 -22.96 7.96
CA GLU A 151 21.58 -22.58 7.32
C GLU A 151 22.00 -23.56 6.22
N HIS A 152 22.64 -23.04 5.18
CA HIS A 152 23.09 -23.77 3.99
C HIS A 152 21.94 -24.40 3.16
N GLY A 153 20.69 -23.91 3.30
CA GLY A 153 19.57 -24.33 2.46
C GLY A 153 19.01 -25.74 2.78
N ARG A 154 19.40 -26.35 3.91
CA ARG A 154 18.86 -27.66 4.31
C ARG A 154 17.40 -27.54 4.72
N ILE A 155 16.53 -28.30 4.04
CA ILE A 155 15.09 -28.37 4.36
C ILE A 155 14.90 -29.10 5.67
N THR A 156 14.17 -28.51 6.61
CA THR A 156 13.79 -29.11 7.90
C THR A 156 12.41 -29.73 7.86
N ARG A 157 11.47 -29.05 7.21
CA ARG A 157 10.10 -29.57 7.06
C ARG A 157 9.35 -28.91 5.91
N THR A 158 8.25 -29.55 5.52
CA THR A 158 7.21 -28.93 4.70
C THR A 158 6.20 -28.23 5.62
N VAL A 159 5.90 -26.97 5.35
CA VAL A 159 4.92 -26.19 6.11
C VAL A 159 3.53 -26.46 5.53
N ALA A 160 2.55 -26.78 6.38
CA ALA A 160 1.16 -26.88 5.98
C ALA A 160 0.66 -25.50 5.53
N ARG A 161 0.14 -25.40 4.30
CA ARG A 161 -0.17 -24.12 3.67
C ARG A 161 -1.65 -23.75 3.66
N GLU A 162 -2.52 -24.63 4.09
CA GLU A 162 -3.98 -24.50 3.99
C GLU A 162 -4.51 -23.26 4.70
N ARG A 163 -3.74 -22.72 5.64
CA ARG A 163 -4.06 -21.52 6.42
C ARG A 163 -3.06 -20.38 6.19
N LEU A 164 -2.19 -20.51 5.19
CA LEU A 164 -1.19 -19.49 4.87
C LEU A 164 -1.64 -18.64 3.68
N TRP A 165 -1.53 -17.34 3.87
CA TRP A 165 -1.85 -16.33 2.86
C TRP A 165 -0.66 -15.42 2.63
N ARG A 166 -0.49 -14.95 1.42
CA ARG A 166 0.50 -13.90 1.11
C ARG A 166 -0.17 -12.55 1.24
N ALA A 167 0.21 -11.79 2.26
CA ALA A 167 -0.26 -10.44 2.46
C ALA A 167 0.14 -9.52 1.30
N GLN A 168 -0.80 -8.70 0.88
CA GLN A 168 -0.63 -7.68 -0.14
C GLN A 168 -1.08 -6.32 0.44
N THR A 169 -1.30 -5.35 -0.41
CA THR A 169 -1.95 -4.08 -0.07
C THR A 169 -2.98 -3.73 -1.15
N PRO A 170 -4.07 -2.98 -0.83
CA PRO A 170 -4.22 -2.14 0.36
C PRO A 170 -4.42 -2.94 1.65
N GLN A 171 -3.98 -2.34 2.75
CA GLN A 171 -4.37 -2.72 4.10
C GLN A 171 -5.24 -1.59 4.66
N GLY A 172 -6.38 -1.91 5.21
CA GLY A 172 -7.38 -0.93 5.65
C GLY A 172 -7.67 -1.03 7.13
N PHE A 173 -7.88 0.12 7.77
CA PHE A 173 -8.08 0.17 9.22
C PHE A 173 -9.00 1.34 9.61
N PRO A 174 -9.81 1.21 10.67
CA PRO A 174 -10.29 2.37 11.40
C PRO A 174 -9.10 3.24 11.81
N ARG A 175 -9.17 4.55 11.63
CA ARG A 175 -8.05 5.46 11.94
C ARG A 175 -7.53 5.30 13.35
N ALA A 176 -8.42 5.30 14.32
CA ALA A 176 -8.04 5.14 15.73
C ALA A 176 -7.29 3.82 16.02
N MET A 177 -7.64 2.74 15.28
CA MET A 177 -6.98 1.45 15.40
C MET A 177 -5.52 1.54 14.93
N ILE A 178 -5.29 2.03 13.72
CA ILE A 178 -3.94 2.09 13.16
C ILE A 178 -3.06 3.11 13.88
N GLU A 179 -3.60 4.24 14.30
CA GLU A 179 -2.86 5.23 15.09
C GLU A 179 -2.45 4.66 16.47
N ARG A 180 -3.31 3.88 17.12
CA ARG A 180 -2.98 3.16 18.35
C ARG A 180 -1.85 2.15 18.13
N ALA A 181 -1.91 1.36 17.05
CA ALA A 181 -0.86 0.38 16.70
C ALA A 181 0.49 1.08 16.44
N TYR A 182 0.48 2.19 15.71
CA TYR A 182 1.67 3.02 15.46
C TYR A 182 2.17 3.81 16.69
N GLY A 183 1.29 4.08 17.65
CA GLY A 183 1.66 4.73 18.93
C GLY A 183 2.57 3.86 19.79
N GLY A 184 2.42 2.52 19.71
CA GLY A 184 3.27 1.54 20.37
C GLY A 184 4.55 1.16 19.60
N LEU A 185 4.79 1.74 18.41
CA LEU A 185 5.95 1.40 17.58
C LEU A 185 7.24 1.96 18.18
N GLU A 186 8.13 1.07 18.61
CA GLU A 186 9.49 1.41 19.03
C GLU A 186 10.30 2.01 17.87
N SER A 187 11.28 2.84 18.16
CA SER A 187 12.04 3.62 17.16
C SER A 187 12.83 2.75 16.18
N ASP A 188 13.26 1.58 16.61
CA ASP A 188 14.05 0.60 15.87
C ASP A 188 13.22 -0.58 15.31
N ALA A 189 11.93 -0.65 15.66
CA ALA A 189 11.06 -1.71 15.17
C ALA A 189 10.82 -1.60 13.65
N THR A 190 10.99 -2.73 12.96
CA THR A 190 10.79 -2.85 11.52
C THR A 190 9.70 -3.88 11.22
N PRO A 191 8.41 -3.54 11.46
CA PRO A 191 7.31 -4.43 11.13
C PRO A 191 7.32 -4.75 9.64
N THR A 192 6.90 -5.95 9.29
CA THR A 192 6.85 -6.40 7.89
C THR A 192 5.75 -5.71 7.11
N ASP A 193 4.61 -5.44 7.80
CA ASP A 193 3.47 -4.69 7.27
C ASP A 193 2.70 -3.96 8.38
N ASP A 194 1.57 -3.35 8.04
CA ASP A 194 0.78 -2.55 8.99
C ASP A 194 -0.12 -3.44 9.85
N ALA A 195 -0.54 -4.59 9.31
CA ALA A 195 -1.34 -5.58 10.02
C ALA A 195 -0.57 -6.17 11.21
N GLU A 196 0.73 -6.46 11.04
CA GLU A 196 1.59 -6.97 12.12
C GLU A 196 1.58 -6.04 13.35
N LEU A 197 1.54 -4.73 13.15
CA LEU A 197 1.44 -3.79 14.27
C LEU A 197 0.10 -3.91 15.01
N CYS A 198 -0.99 -4.09 14.27
CA CYS A 198 -2.30 -4.32 14.85
C CYS A 198 -2.36 -5.65 15.60
N GLU A 199 -1.80 -6.71 15.03
CA GLU A 199 -1.70 -8.04 15.67
C GLU A 199 -0.91 -7.96 16.99
N ARG A 200 0.25 -7.31 17.00
CA ARG A 200 1.05 -7.08 18.21
C ARG A 200 0.30 -6.29 19.28
N ALA A 201 -0.59 -5.40 18.87
CA ALA A 201 -1.45 -4.61 19.77
C ALA A 201 -2.72 -5.36 20.20
N GLY A 202 -2.91 -6.63 19.79
CA GLY A 202 -4.10 -7.42 20.08
C GLY A 202 -5.37 -6.94 19.37
N LEU A 203 -5.22 -6.25 18.25
CA LEU A 203 -6.33 -5.70 17.47
C LEU A 203 -6.72 -6.68 16.35
N PRO A 204 -8.02 -6.88 16.08
CA PRO A 204 -8.48 -7.85 15.10
C PRO A 204 -8.16 -7.39 13.67
N VAL A 205 -7.60 -8.30 12.86
CA VAL A 205 -7.33 -8.09 11.44
C VAL A 205 -7.81 -9.31 10.66
N GLU A 206 -8.49 -9.08 9.54
CA GLU A 206 -9.00 -10.13 8.65
C GLU A 206 -8.41 -10.02 7.24
N VAL A 207 -8.33 -11.13 6.53
CA VAL A 207 -7.93 -11.14 5.12
C VAL A 207 -9.11 -10.81 4.21
N VAL A 208 -8.83 -10.10 3.13
CA VAL A 208 -9.72 -9.87 1.99
C VAL A 208 -9.09 -10.56 0.79
N PRO A 209 -9.79 -11.49 0.12
CA PRO A 209 -9.27 -12.14 -1.08
C PRO A 209 -8.89 -11.12 -2.15
N ASP A 210 -7.73 -11.31 -2.77
CA ASP A 210 -7.19 -10.44 -3.81
C ASP A 210 -6.72 -11.26 -5.02
N SER A 211 -6.28 -10.57 -6.04
CA SER A 211 -5.77 -11.15 -7.28
C SER A 211 -4.25 -11.35 -7.24
N PRO A 212 -3.71 -12.43 -7.83
CA PRO A 212 -2.28 -12.58 -8.06
C PRO A 212 -1.72 -11.48 -8.97
N TYR A 213 -2.56 -10.80 -9.76
CA TYR A 213 -2.17 -9.67 -10.60
C TYR A 213 -1.82 -8.40 -9.80
N ASN A 214 -2.25 -8.29 -8.54
CA ASN A 214 -1.82 -7.22 -7.63
C ASN A 214 -0.38 -7.48 -7.13
N LEU A 215 0.52 -7.78 -8.06
CA LEU A 215 1.92 -8.07 -7.76
C LEU A 215 2.69 -6.83 -7.28
N LYS A 216 3.69 -7.06 -6.43
CA LYS A 216 4.63 -6.01 -6.01
C LYS A 216 5.83 -5.99 -6.93
N VAL A 217 6.01 -4.94 -7.71
CA VAL A 217 7.15 -4.76 -8.61
C VAL A 217 8.39 -4.37 -7.79
N THR A 218 9.38 -5.27 -7.73
CA THR A 218 10.59 -5.10 -6.92
C THR A 218 11.89 -5.30 -7.69
N THR A 219 11.86 -6.16 -8.69
CA THR A 219 13.03 -6.55 -9.52
C THR A 219 12.83 -6.14 -10.98
N ALA A 220 13.88 -6.28 -11.79
CA ALA A 220 13.78 -6.07 -13.24
C ALA A 220 12.83 -7.08 -13.92
N ASP A 221 12.77 -8.31 -13.43
CA ASP A 221 11.87 -9.32 -13.96
C ASP A 221 10.41 -9.02 -13.62
N ASP A 222 10.13 -8.46 -12.43
CA ASP A 222 8.79 -7.99 -12.09
C ASP A 222 8.31 -6.89 -13.04
N PHE A 223 9.21 -6.01 -13.53
CA PHE A 223 8.85 -5.02 -14.55
C PHE A 223 8.42 -5.66 -15.86
N ARG A 224 9.11 -6.73 -16.33
CA ARG A 224 8.71 -7.46 -17.53
C ARG A 224 7.34 -8.09 -17.37
N ILE A 225 7.07 -8.70 -16.21
CA ILE A 225 5.75 -9.26 -15.87
C ILE A 225 4.70 -8.15 -15.84
N ALA A 226 5.00 -7.03 -15.20
CA ALA A 226 4.12 -5.89 -15.12
C ALA A 226 3.79 -5.29 -16.50
N GLU A 227 4.74 -5.26 -17.44
CA GLU A 227 4.48 -4.81 -18.81
C GLU A 227 3.58 -5.77 -19.58
N ALA A 228 3.75 -7.09 -19.40
CA ALA A 228 2.87 -8.10 -20.01
C ALA A 228 1.44 -7.94 -19.47
N LEU A 229 1.27 -7.85 -18.14
CA LEU A 229 -0.03 -7.62 -17.52
C LEU A 229 -0.67 -6.30 -17.98
N ALA A 230 0.11 -5.23 -18.10
CA ALA A 230 -0.42 -3.95 -18.55
C ALA A 230 -0.91 -3.95 -20.01
N ARG A 231 -0.49 -4.92 -20.84
CA ARG A 231 -1.03 -5.14 -22.21
C ARG A 231 -2.39 -5.81 -22.16
N GLU A 232 -2.54 -6.80 -21.27
CA GLU A 232 -3.77 -7.60 -21.15
C GLU A 232 -4.90 -6.84 -20.42
N LEU A 233 -4.56 -5.98 -19.46
CA LEU A 233 -5.52 -5.22 -18.64
C LEU A 233 -5.91 -3.85 -19.21
N ARG A 234 -5.72 -3.66 -20.54
CA ARG A 234 -6.10 -2.42 -21.26
C ARG A 234 -7.57 -2.34 -21.55
#